data_c49f0411101bdb00eff3f7ffab85344e
#
_entry.id   c49f0411101bdb00eff3f7ffab85344e
#
_cell.length_a   1.000
_cell.length_b   1.000
_cell.length_c   1.000
_cell.angle_alpha   90.00
_cell.angle_beta   90.00
_cell.angle_gamma   90.00
#
_symmetry.space_group_name_H-M   'P 1'
#
loop_
_entity.id
_entity.type
_entity.pdbx_description
1 polymer ?
#
loop_
_entity_poly.entity_id
_entity_poly.type
_entity_poly.pdbx_seq_one_letter_code
_entity_poly.pdbx_strand_id
1 'polypeptide(L)'
;MQDISPSLDAFNEVSTITTSPEYVSRIHLQFSSLSKSQKRIAQFIISHPNEIVHYSITQLAQKTNTTPSTVTRFCQAMSYKGFSEMKVYIEKQLIPSTLSAEPIRANDSMQTVIFKLIHSSQSALRNTLRTVDAISIKRTADILLNANHIHIYGQSGGYVAGLYMQQMLLRAGILCQAVNDNLDMQLAANTLTQNDVAVGIAYSGEIRSVIQALTTARAKRAKVIVITATNGSSMAKLAHQVLLYSNDIPDDLHYLHIGSICEISIIGLLQSEILMRENQHEKVASV
;
A
#
# COMPACT_ATOMS: atom_id res chain seq x y z
N MET A 1 -27.87 -43.78 -9.40
CA MET A 1 -28.45 -42.53 -8.96
C MET A 1 -27.84 -42.23 -7.60
N GLN A 2 -26.69 -41.58 -7.59
CA GLN A 2 -26.04 -41.13 -6.35
C GLN A 2 -26.21 -39.60 -6.29
N ASP A 3 -26.91 -39.19 -5.25
CA ASP A 3 -27.20 -37.82 -4.91
C ASP A 3 -25.93 -37.15 -4.38
N ILE A 4 -25.32 -36.25 -5.16
CA ILE A 4 -24.17 -35.48 -4.74
C ILE A 4 -24.69 -34.07 -4.40
N SER A 5 -25.27 -33.96 -3.20
CA SER A 5 -25.45 -32.69 -2.52
C SER A 5 -24.14 -32.35 -1.80
N PRO A 6 -23.40 -31.31 -2.14
CA PRO A 6 -22.33 -30.85 -1.27
C PRO A 6 -22.95 -30.23 -0.01
N SER A 7 -22.52 -30.72 1.14
CA SER A 7 -22.96 -30.28 2.45
C SER A 7 -22.68 -28.79 2.69
N LEU A 8 -23.57 -28.15 3.41
CA LEU A 8 -23.48 -26.74 3.85
C LEU A 8 -22.23 -26.47 4.74
N ASP A 9 -21.52 -27.50 5.15
CA ASP A 9 -20.37 -27.42 6.06
C ASP A 9 -19.07 -26.87 5.42
N ALA A 10 -19.01 -26.78 4.09
CA ALA A 10 -17.89 -26.17 3.36
C ALA A 10 -17.85 -24.63 3.44
N PHE A 11 -18.85 -24.01 4.05
CA PHE A 11 -18.99 -22.53 4.14
C PHE A 11 -18.49 -21.92 5.44
N ASN A 12 -18.04 -22.72 6.42
CA ASN A 12 -17.69 -22.25 7.78
C ASN A 12 -16.20 -22.23 8.12
N GLU A 13 -15.28 -22.42 7.18
CA GLU A 13 -13.87 -22.13 7.44
C GLU A 13 -13.56 -20.64 7.22
N VAL A 14 -13.92 -19.85 8.20
CA VAL A 14 -13.42 -18.49 8.42
C VAL A 14 -12.02 -18.61 9.02
N SER A 15 -11.00 -18.67 8.18
CA SER A 15 -9.64 -18.24 8.54
C SER A 15 -8.67 -18.35 7.34
N THR A 16 -8.75 -17.41 6.45
CA THR A 16 -7.64 -16.83 5.69
C THR A 16 -8.25 -15.64 4.93
N ILE A 17 -7.88 -14.42 5.30
CA ILE A 17 -8.22 -13.22 4.53
C ILE A 17 -7.35 -13.22 3.27
N THR A 18 -7.60 -14.14 2.37
CA THR A 18 -7.37 -13.98 0.94
C THR A 18 -8.54 -13.17 0.44
N THR A 19 -8.33 -11.89 0.14
CA THR A 19 -9.36 -11.02 -0.44
C THR A 19 -9.84 -11.68 -1.73
N SER A 20 -11.01 -12.33 -1.66
CA SER A 20 -11.68 -12.85 -2.85
C SER A 20 -11.80 -11.74 -3.88
N PRO A 21 -11.62 -12.01 -5.19
CA PRO A 21 -11.79 -11.01 -6.22
C PRO A 21 -13.12 -10.26 -6.02
N GLU A 22 -13.15 -8.96 -6.28
CA GLU A 22 -14.33 -8.13 -5.98
C GLU A 22 -15.62 -8.66 -6.67
N TYR A 23 -15.50 -9.22 -7.89
CA TYR A 23 -16.64 -9.83 -8.57
C TYR A 23 -17.21 -11.03 -7.79
N VAL A 24 -16.35 -11.82 -7.13
CA VAL A 24 -16.77 -12.95 -6.29
C VAL A 24 -17.50 -12.45 -5.05
N SER A 25 -16.96 -11.45 -4.37
CA SER A 25 -17.61 -10.82 -3.22
C SER A 25 -18.97 -10.22 -3.59
N ARG A 26 -19.05 -9.55 -4.73
CA ARG A 26 -20.29 -8.97 -5.28
C ARG A 26 -21.34 -10.04 -5.60
N ILE A 27 -20.92 -11.17 -6.18
CA ILE A 27 -21.81 -12.32 -6.44
C ILE A 27 -22.30 -12.91 -5.12
N HIS A 28 -21.45 -13.11 -4.13
CA HIS A 28 -21.85 -13.66 -2.82
C HIS A 28 -22.87 -12.78 -2.10
N LEU A 29 -22.68 -11.46 -2.08
CA LEU A 29 -23.60 -10.51 -1.47
C LEU A 29 -25.02 -10.60 -2.06
N GLN A 30 -25.15 -10.88 -3.34
CA GLN A 30 -26.45 -10.93 -4.03
C GLN A 30 -26.96 -12.35 -4.27
N PHE A 31 -26.20 -13.39 -3.88
CA PHE A 31 -26.51 -14.77 -4.23
C PHE A 31 -27.88 -15.25 -3.78
N SER A 32 -28.32 -14.82 -2.59
CA SER A 32 -29.63 -15.19 -2.04
C SER A 32 -30.81 -14.68 -2.88
N SER A 33 -30.69 -13.50 -3.49
CA SER A 33 -31.73 -12.84 -4.32
C SER A 33 -31.79 -13.35 -5.75
N LEU A 34 -30.80 -14.15 -6.20
CA LEU A 34 -30.71 -14.64 -7.58
C LEU A 34 -31.71 -15.77 -7.83
N SER A 35 -32.31 -15.78 -9.04
CA SER A 35 -33.10 -16.90 -9.54
C SER A 35 -32.25 -18.16 -9.74
N LYS A 36 -32.87 -19.34 -9.81
CA LYS A 36 -32.18 -20.63 -10.05
C LYS A 36 -31.25 -20.57 -11.28
N SER A 37 -31.68 -19.96 -12.38
CA SER A 37 -30.88 -19.81 -13.59
C SER A 37 -29.70 -18.86 -13.39
N GLN A 38 -29.89 -17.77 -12.69
CA GLN A 38 -28.81 -16.83 -12.37
C GLN A 38 -27.79 -17.42 -11.38
N LYS A 39 -28.24 -18.25 -10.43
CA LYS A 39 -27.34 -18.98 -9.53
C LYS A 39 -26.41 -19.93 -10.26
N ARG A 40 -26.89 -20.61 -11.32
CA ARG A 40 -26.04 -21.45 -12.18
C ARG A 40 -24.96 -20.62 -12.89
N ILE A 41 -25.34 -19.44 -13.42
CA ILE A 41 -24.38 -18.52 -14.05
C ILE A 41 -23.36 -18.07 -13.01
N ALA A 42 -23.78 -17.65 -11.82
CA ALA A 42 -22.93 -17.22 -10.72
C ALA A 42 -21.91 -18.30 -10.33
N GLN A 43 -22.37 -19.52 -10.09
CA GLN A 43 -21.52 -20.66 -9.73
C GLN A 43 -20.51 -20.97 -10.84
N PHE A 44 -20.92 -20.95 -12.09
CA PHE A 44 -20.02 -21.20 -13.21
C PHE A 44 -18.95 -20.14 -13.33
N ILE A 45 -19.30 -18.86 -13.14
CA ILE A 45 -18.34 -17.75 -13.14
C ILE A 45 -17.30 -17.88 -12.01
N ILE A 46 -17.73 -18.26 -10.82
CA ILE A 46 -16.84 -18.44 -9.67
C ILE A 46 -15.89 -19.63 -9.88
N SER A 47 -16.41 -20.74 -10.45
CA SER A 47 -15.62 -21.97 -10.62
C SER A 47 -14.73 -22.01 -11.87
N HIS A 48 -15.05 -21.23 -12.92
CA HIS A 48 -14.33 -21.22 -14.20
C HIS A 48 -13.96 -19.81 -14.67
N PRO A 49 -13.36 -18.99 -13.82
CA PRO A 49 -13.15 -17.57 -14.15
C PRO A 49 -12.21 -17.38 -15.36
N ASN A 50 -11.18 -18.22 -15.52
CA ASN A 50 -10.25 -18.14 -16.64
C ASN A 50 -10.88 -18.50 -18.00
N GLU A 51 -11.94 -19.31 -18.03
CA GLU A 51 -12.60 -19.69 -19.24
C GLU A 51 -13.57 -18.62 -19.73
N ILE A 52 -14.22 -17.92 -18.80
CA ILE A 52 -15.26 -16.92 -19.09
C ILE A 52 -14.74 -15.77 -19.92
N VAL A 53 -13.49 -15.35 -19.71
CA VAL A 53 -12.87 -14.25 -20.45
C VAL A 53 -12.76 -14.55 -21.96
N HIS A 54 -12.83 -15.81 -22.33
CA HIS A 54 -12.78 -16.26 -23.73
C HIS A 54 -14.16 -16.56 -24.32
N TYR A 55 -15.24 -16.59 -23.51
CA TYR A 55 -16.58 -16.95 -24.02
C TYR A 55 -17.32 -15.74 -24.59
N SER A 56 -18.15 -16.05 -25.62
CA SER A 56 -19.27 -15.20 -26.03
C SER A 56 -20.43 -15.36 -25.06
N ILE A 57 -21.36 -14.41 -25.05
CA ILE A 57 -22.57 -14.51 -24.23
C ILE A 57 -23.40 -15.78 -24.57
N THR A 58 -23.38 -16.19 -25.81
CA THR A 58 -24.07 -17.41 -26.28
C THR A 58 -23.41 -18.67 -25.75
N GLN A 59 -22.06 -18.71 -25.72
CA GLN A 59 -21.31 -19.84 -25.18
C GLN A 59 -21.52 -19.96 -23.67
N LEU A 60 -21.49 -18.85 -22.91
CA LEU A 60 -21.78 -18.87 -21.49
C LEU A 60 -23.22 -19.35 -21.22
N ALA A 61 -24.20 -18.87 -22.00
CA ALA A 61 -25.57 -19.28 -21.87
C ALA A 61 -25.74 -20.81 -22.11
N GLN A 62 -25.07 -21.38 -23.12
CA GLN A 62 -25.04 -22.82 -23.35
C GLN A 62 -24.41 -23.59 -22.21
N LYS A 63 -23.23 -23.18 -21.74
CA LYS A 63 -22.49 -23.84 -20.62
C LYS A 63 -23.29 -23.86 -19.34
N THR A 64 -24.08 -22.83 -19.07
CA THR A 64 -24.90 -22.71 -17.86
C THR A 64 -26.33 -23.20 -18.02
N ASN A 65 -26.67 -23.77 -19.17
CA ASN A 65 -28.03 -24.16 -19.54
C ASN A 65 -29.06 -23.04 -19.26
N THR A 66 -28.77 -21.87 -19.83
CA THR A 66 -29.58 -20.65 -19.74
C THR A 66 -29.72 -19.97 -21.11
N THR A 67 -30.24 -18.77 -21.16
CA THR A 67 -30.34 -17.96 -22.37
C THR A 67 -29.45 -16.72 -22.31
N PRO A 68 -29.01 -16.15 -23.44
CA PRO A 68 -28.29 -14.89 -23.48
C PRO A 68 -28.99 -13.76 -22.74
N SER A 69 -30.30 -13.69 -22.80
CA SER A 69 -31.11 -12.72 -22.05
C SER A 69 -30.97 -12.92 -20.53
N THR A 70 -30.91 -14.18 -20.06
CA THR A 70 -30.69 -14.49 -18.62
C THR A 70 -29.28 -14.08 -18.19
N VAL A 71 -28.27 -14.27 -19.04
CA VAL A 71 -26.89 -13.81 -18.80
C VAL A 71 -26.85 -12.28 -18.68
N THR A 72 -27.49 -11.56 -19.60
CA THR A 72 -27.57 -10.10 -19.54
C THR A 72 -28.22 -9.61 -18.24
N ARG A 73 -29.35 -10.19 -17.83
CA ARG A 73 -30.06 -9.85 -16.60
C ARG A 73 -29.19 -10.15 -15.36
N PHE A 74 -28.44 -11.24 -15.38
CA PHE A 74 -27.49 -11.55 -14.32
C PHE A 74 -26.39 -10.48 -14.23
N CYS A 75 -25.79 -10.08 -15.35
CA CYS A 75 -24.78 -9.01 -15.37
C CYS A 75 -25.35 -7.69 -14.84
N GLN A 76 -26.57 -7.34 -15.20
CA GLN A 76 -27.27 -6.14 -14.71
C GLN A 76 -27.54 -6.22 -13.20
N ALA A 77 -27.95 -7.38 -12.69
CA ALA A 77 -28.10 -7.62 -11.26
C ALA A 77 -26.78 -7.44 -10.49
N MET A 78 -25.64 -7.73 -11.16
CA MET A 78 -24.28 -7.50 -10.61
C MET A 78 -23.78 -6.08 -10.87
N SER A 79 -24.63 -5.14 -11.31
CA SER A 79 -24.31 -3.74 -11.62
C SER A 79 -23.36 -3.54 -12.81
N TYR A 80 -23.36 -4.46 -13.77
CA TYR A 80 -22.69 -4.31 -15.07
C TYR A 80 -23.69 -3.99 -16.16
N LYS A 81 -23.31 -3.19 -17.16
CA LYS A 81 -24.18 -2.88 -18.33
C LYS A 81 -24.52 -4.13 -19.16
N GLY A 82 -23.65 -5.14 -19.11
CA GLY A 82 -23.82 -6.41 -19.82
C GLY A 82 -22.63 -7.32 -19.71
N PHE A 83 -22.66 -8.46 -20.42
CA PHE A 83 -21.64 -9.49 -20.30
C PHE A 83 -20.24 -9.03 -20.75
N SER A 84 -20.15 -8.19 -21.78
CA SER A 84 -18.85 -7.68 -22.25
C SER A 84 -18.13 -6.84 -21.17
N GLU A 85 -18.84 -5.98 -20.47
CA GLU A 85 -18.28 -5.19 -19.38
C GLU A 85 -17.87 -6.07 -18.19
N MET A 86 -18.75 -7.00 -17.79
CA MET A 86 -18.45 -7.95 -16.73
C MET A 86 -17.22 -8.80 -17.06
N LYS A 87 -17.10 -9.26 -18.30
CA LYS A 87 -15.97 -10.05 -18.78
C LYS A 87 -14.64 -9.29 -18.65
N VAL A 88 -14.58 -8.05 -19.14
CA VAL A 88 -13.40 -7.17 -19.01
C VAL A 88 -13.04 -6.94 -17.53
N TYR A 89 -14.04 -6.81 -16.68
CA TYR A 89 -13.84 -6.61 -15.25
C TYR A 89 -13.26 -7.87 -14.57
N ILE A 90 -13.80 -9.05 -14.90
CA ILE A 90 -13.28 -10.35 -14.43
C ILE A 90 -11.84 -10.55 -14.92
N GLU A 91 -11.58 -10.34 -16.23
CA GLU A 91 -10.25 -10.46 -16.83
C GLU A 91 -9.19 -9.64 -16.07
N LYS A 92 -9.51 -8.39 -15.74
CA LYS A 92 -8.62 -7.53 -14.93
C LYS A 92 -8.30 -8.09 -13.55
N GLN A 93 -9.19 -8.89 -12.97
CA GLN A 93 -8.99 -9.48 -11.63
C GLN A 93 -8.41 -10.90 -11.66
N LEU A 94 -8.40 -11.53 -12.84
CA LEU A 94 -7.82 -12.86 -13.04
C LEU A 94 -6.32 -12.86 -13.32
N ILE A 95 -5.74 -11.69 -13.56
CA ILE A 95 -4.29 -11.60 -13.74
C ILE A 95 -3.65 -12.09 -12.44
N PRO A 96 -2.85 -13.18 -12.48
CA PRO A 96 -2.37 -13.83 -11.27
C PRO A 96 -1.62 -12.87 -10.37
N SER A 97 -1.84 -12.96 -9.06
CA SER A 97 -1.02 -12.23 -8.07
C SER A 97 0.48 -12.55 -8.19
N THR A 98 0.83 -13.66 -8.82
CA THR A 98 2.21 -14.01 -9.18
C THR A 98 2.82 -13.04 -10.20
N LEU A 99 2.03 -12.45 -11.11
CA LEU A 99 2.52 -11.42 -12.04
C LEU A 99 2.82 -10.09 -11.35
N SER A 100 2.19 -9.80 -10.22
CA SER A 100 2.47 -8.58 -9.45
C SER A 100 3.84 -8.60 -8.77
N ALA A 101 4.39 -9.79 -8.51
CA ALA A 101 5.74 -9.96 -7.95
C ALA A 101 6.82 -10.08 -9.04
N GLU A 102 6.42 -10.14 -10.33
CA GLU A 102 7.39 -10.25 -11.41
C GLU A 102 7.92 -8.87 -11.83
N PRO A 103 9.22 -8.77 -12.15
CA PRO A 103 9.81 -7.54 -12.66
C PRO A 103 9.18 -7.12 -13.99
N ILE A 104 9.18 -5.82 -14.27
CA ILE A 104 8.79 -5.27 -15.57
C ILE A 104 9.88 -5.66 -16.57
N ARG A 105 9.47 -6.25 -17.70
CA ARG A 105 10.36 -6.69 -18.77
C ARG A 105 10.23 -5.79 -20.00
N ALA A 106 11.29 -5.66 -20.77
CA ALA A 106 11.31 -4.79 -21.95
C ALA A 106 10.28 -5.17 -23.03
N ASN A 107 9.84 -6.42 -23.06
CA ASN A 107 8.82 -6.93 -23.98
C ASN A 107 7.39 -6.96 -23.39
N ASP A 108 7.19 -6.46 -22.17
CA ASP A 108 5.87 -6.35 -21.59
C ASP A 108 5.01 -5.36 -22.38
N SER A 109 3.75 -5.70 -22.60
CA SER A 109 2.80 -4.73 -23.12
C SER A 109 2.56 -3.61 -22.08
N MET A 110 2.17 -2.42 -22.53
CA MET A 110 1.85 -1.33 -21.61
C MET A 110 0.74 -1.73 -20.62
N GLN A 111 -0.23 -2.54 -21.06
CA GLN A 111 -1.28 -3.08 -20.18
C GLN A 111 -0.69 -3.96 -19.07
N THR A 112 0.32 -4.79 -19.39
CA THR A 112 1.04 -5.61 -18.40
C THR A 112 1.84 -4.73 -17.44
N VAL A 113 2.50 -3.69 -17.93
CA VAL A 113 3.26 -2.72 -17.11
C VAL A 113 2.33 -2.01 -16.11
N ILE A 114 1.20 -1.47 -16.60
CA ILE A 114 0.20 -0.82 -15.74
C ILE A 114 -0.25 -1.79 -14.64
N PHE A 115 -0.56 -3.02 -15.02
CA PHE A 115 -0.99 -4.04 -14.07
C PHE A 115 0.09 -4.32 -13.01
N LYS A 116 1.31 -4.68 -13.44
CA LYS A 116 2.43 -4.99 -12.54
C LYS A 116 2.69 -3.83 -11.57
N LEU A 117 2.77 -2.60 -12.07
CA LEU A 117 3.08 -1.42 -11.26
C LEU A 117 1.99 -1.15 -10.20
N ILE A 118 0.72 -1.14 -10.60
CA ILE A 118 -0.38 -0.84 -9.67
C ILE A 118 -0.55 -1.95 -8.63
N HIS A 119 -0.51 -3.22 -9.05
CA HIS A 119 -0.62 -4.34 -8.12
C HIS A 119 0.55 -4.44 -7.15
N SER A 120 1.78 -4.22 -7.61
CA SER A 120 2.94 -4.18 -6.71
C SER A 120 2.82 -3.04 -5.70
N SER A 121 2.35 -1.86 -6.12
CA SER A 121 2.08 -0.74 -5.22
C SER A 121 1.01 -1.07 -4.18
N GLN A 122 -0.10 -1.69 -4.59
CA GLN A 122 -1.16 -2.14 -3.67
C GLN A 122 -0.66 -3.20 -2.69
N SER A 123 0.15 -4.17 -3.16
CA SER A 123 0.74 -5.20 -2.31
C SER A 123 1.67 -4.60 -1.27
N ALA A 124 2.56 -3.70 -1.68
CA ALA A 124 3.50 -3.02 -0.78
C ALA A 124 2.77 -2.21 0.29
N LEU A 125 1.73 -1.46 -0.07
CA LEU A 125 0.89 -0.73 0.90
C LEU A 125 0.17 -1.66 1.87
N ARG A 126 -0.39 -2.76 1.37
CA ARG A 126 -1.05 -3.78 2.21
C ARG A 126 -0.08 -4.44 3.18
N ASN A 127 1.13 -4.74 2.75
CA ASN A 127 2.16 -5.32 3.59
C ASN A 127 2.69 -4.29 4.59
N THR A 128 2.81 -3.01 4.20
CA THR A 128 3.15 -1.91 5.11
C THR A 128 2.14 -1.81 6.26
N LEU A 129 0.85 -2.01 6.01
CA LEU A 129 -0.18 -2.04 7.06
C LEU A 129 0.11 -3.10 8.17
N ARG A 130 0.82 -4.18 7.83
CA ARG A 130 1.20 -5.22 8.80
C ARG A 130 2.47 -4.90 9.59
N THR A 131 3.30 -3.99 9.08
CA THR A 131 4.58 -3.61 9.70
C THR A 131 4.46 -2.34 10.52
N VAL A 132 3.52 -1.46 10.16
CA VAL A 132 3.32 -0.18 10.86
C VAL A 132 2.65 -0.42 12.22
N ASP A 133 3.25 0.14 13.24
CA ASP A 133 2.76 0.10 14.61
C ASP A 133 2.30 1.48 15.07
N ALA A 134 1.07 1.57 15.58
CA ALA A 134 0.46 2.82 16.02
C ALA A 134 1.24 3.48 17.18
N ILE A 135 1.87 2.70 18.04
CA ILE A 135 2.67 3.22 19.16
C ILE A 135 3.92 3.93 18.63
N SER A 136 4.55 3.33 17.60
CA SER A 136 5.72 3.92 16.94
C SER A 136 5.37 5.23 16.22
N ILE A 137 4.21 5.31 15.55
CA ILE A 137 3.73 6.56 14.94
C ILE A 137 3.53 7.64 16.01
N LYS A 138 2.85 7.33 17.12
CA LYS A 138 2.62 8.28 18.22
C LYS A 138 3.90 8.77 18.83
N ARG A 139 4.84 7.85 19.15
CA ARG A 139 6.16 8.22 19.70
C ARG A 139 6.97 9.09 18.74
N THR A 140 6.90 8.80 17.44
CA THR A 140 7.59 9.61 16.42
C THR A 140 6.98 11.01 16.36
N ALA A 141 5.65 11.13 16.38
CA ALA A 141 4.98 12.43 16.43
C ALA A 141 5.37 13.21 17.69
N ASP A 142 5.49 12.55 18.87
CA ASP A 142 5.99 13.21 20.11
C ASP A 142 7.39 13.79 19.91
N ILE A 143 8.29 13.03 19.30
CA ILE A 143 9.66 13.48 19.06
C ILE A 143 9.69 14.69 18.11
N LEU A 144 8.89 14.65 17.04
CA LEU A 144 8.83 15.73 16.05
C LEU A 144 8.22 17.01 16.62
N LEU A 145 7.13 16.91 17.39
CA LEU A 145 6.45 18.06 18.01
C LEU A 145 7.29 18.77 19.07
N ASN A 146 8.22 18.06 19.72
CA ASN A 146 9.10 18.63 20.74
C ASN A 146 10.47 19.06 20.20
N ALA A 147 10.68 19.03 18.88
CA ALA A 147 11.94 19.43 18.26
C ALA A 147 11.98 20.95 18.00
N ASN A 148 13.15 21.56 18.25
CA ASN A 148 13.39 22.96 17.84
C ASN A 148 13.59 23.05 16.33
N HIS A 149 14.42 22.16 15.76
CA HIS A 149 14.66 22.06 14.31
C HIS A 149 14.69 20.60 13.88
N ILE A 150 14.24 20.35 12.67
CA ILE A 150 14.24 19.00 12.07
C ILE A 150 15.01 19.04 10.75
N HIS A 151 16.07 18.24 10.64
CA HIS A 151 16.73 18.00 9.36
C HIS A 151 16.34 16.62 8.82
N ILE A 152 15.95 16.57 7.53
CA ILE A 152 15.49 15.36 6.86
C ILE A 152 16.50 15.02 5.78
N TYR A 153 17.13 13.86 5.89
CA TYR A 153 18.20 13.39 4.98
C TYR A 153 17.67 12.27 4.11
N GLY A 154 17.82 12.41 2.80
CA GLY A 154 17.44 11.39 1.82
C GLY A 154 18.10 11.63 0.48
N GLN A 155 18.19 10.59 -0.35
CA GLN A 155 18.61 10.68 -1.73
C GLN A 155 17.56 10.02 -2.63
N SER A 156 17.49 10.41 -3.92
CA SER A 156 16.52 9.88 -4.88
C SER A 156 15.09 9.87 -4.32
N GLY A 157 14.43 8.71 -4.26
CA GLY A 157 13.07 8.56 -3.74
C GLY A 157 12.93 9.02 -2.28
N GLY A 158 13.89 8.71 -1.42
CA GLY A 158 13.89 9.15 -0.03
C GLY A 158 13.96 10.67 0.13
N TYR A 159 14.60 11.39 -0.81
CA TYR A 159 14.57 12.85 -0.82
C TYR A 159 13.20 13.40 -1.24
N VAL A 160 12.56 12.77 -2.23
CA VAL A 160 11.18 13.16 -2.63
C VAL A 160 10.20 12.99 -1.45
N ALA A 161 10.29 11.88 -0.73
CA ALA A 161 9.53 11.68 0.49
C ALA A 161 9.89 12.71 1.57
N GLY A 162 11.18 13.06 1.70
CA GLY A 162 11.67 14.09 2.60
C GLY A 162 11.10 15.48 2.29
N LEU A 163 10.99 15.87 1.03
CA LEU A 163 10.33 17.12 0.61
C LEU A 163 8.84 17.12 0.97
N TYR A 164 8.16 15.99 0.78
CA TYR A 164 6.76 15.85 1.22
C TYR A 164 6.64 16.01 2.74
N MET A 165 7.52 15.35 3.51
CA MET A 165 7.55 15.48 4.97
C MET A 165 7.82 16.93 5.39
N GLN A 166 8.75 17.62 4.73
CA GLN A 166 9.03 19.04 4.98
C GLN A 166 7.78 19.89 4.79
N GLN A 167 7.08 19.74 3.68
CA GLN A 167 5.82 20.49 3.45
C GLN A 167 4.78 20.23 4.53
N MET A 168 4.64 18.99 4.97
CA MET A 168 3.70 18.59 6.01
C MET A 168 4.06 19.27 7.35
N LEU A 169 5.33 19.20 7.77
CA LEU A 169 5.80 19.78 9.04
C LEU A 169 5.70 21.31 9.05
N LEU A 170 6.08 21.96 7.94
CA LEU A 170 5.96 23.43 7.84
C LEU A 170 4.49 23.91 7.93
N ARG A 171 3.53 23.16 7.41
CA ARG A 171 2.09 23.46 7.58
C ARG A 171 1.63 23.36 9.03
N ALA A 172 2.26 22.50 9.82
CA ALA A 172 2.05 22.40 11.26
C ALA A 172 2.94 23.36 12.07
N GLY A 173 3.54 24.39 11.44
CA GLY A 173 4.38 25.37 12.09
C GLY A 173 5.75 24.83 12.61
N ILE A 174 6.14 23.64 12.23
CA ILE A 174 7.37 22.98 12.68
C ILE A 174 8.52 23.31 11.73
N LEU A 175 9.60 23.91 12.26
CA LEU A 175 10.78 24.28 11.46
C LEU A 175 11.56 23.03 11.03
N CYS A 176 11.72 22.87 9.72
CA CYS A 176 12.40 21.71 9.16
C CYS A 176 13.02 22.00 7.78
N GLN A 177 13.99 21.18 7.40
CA GLN A 177 14.67 21.26 6.10
C GLN A 177 14.99 19.86 5.58
N ALA A 178 14.62 19.58 4.32
CA ALA A 178 15.06 18.39 3.60
C ALA A 178 16.36 18.68 2.83
N VAL A 179 17.33 17.77 2.94
CA VAL A 179 18.68 17.92 2.38
C VAL A 179 19.06 16.64 1.62
N ASN A 180 19.60 16.79 0.40
CA ASN A 180 19.98 15.66 -0.45
C ASN A 180 21.44 15.68 -0.91
N ASP A 181 22.12 16.81 -0.81
CA ASP A 181 23.55 16.89 -1.15
C ASP A 181 24.41 16.34 0.00
N ASN A 182 25.49 15.62 -0.34
CA ASN A 182 26.34 14.96 0.64
C ASN A 182 27.06 15.94 1.57
N LEU A 183 27.54 17.06 1.03
CA LEU A 183 28.23 18.09 1.80
C LEU A 183 27.24 18.85 2.69
N ASP A 184 26.11 19.25 2.09
CA ASP A 184 25.07 19.99 2.83
C ASP A 184 24.45 19.15 3.95
N MET A 185 24.27 17.84 3.78
CA MET A 185 23.87 16.92 4.85
C MET A 185 24.86 16.98 6.04
N GLN A 186 26.16 16.97 5.78
CA GLN A 186 27.17 17.03 6.82
C GLN A 186 27.20 18.41 7.53
N LEU A 187 27.11 19.48 6.77
CA LEU A 187 27.01 20.83 7.30
C LEU A 187 25.77 20.99 8.18
N ALA A 188 24.62 20.60 7.67
CA ALA A 188 23.35 20.64 8.40
C ALA A 188 23.41 19.77 9.67
N ALA A 189 23.94 18.54 9.60
CA ALA A 189 24.05 17.67 10.77
C ALA A 189 24.94 18.25 11.87
N ASN A 190 25.96 19.02 11.53
CA ASN A 190 26.84 19.68 12.48
C ASN A 190 26.18 20.83 13.26
N THR A 191 25.10 21.43 12.74
CA THR A 191 24.35 22.49 13.44
C THR A 191 23.38 21.96 14.50
N LEU A 192 23.05 20.67 14.45
CA LEU A 192 22.09 20.07 15.37
C LEU A 192 22.58 20.03 16.82
N THR A 193 21.63 20.08 17.73
CA THR A 193 21.80 19.99 19.20
C THR A 193 20.93 18.88 19.78
N GLN A 194 21.00 18.68 21.08
CA GLN A 194 20.17 17.68 21.80
C GLN A 194 18.65 17.96 21.73
N ASN A 195 18.24 19.18 21.37
CA ASN A 195 16.85 19.59 21.26
C ASN A 195 16.31 19.45 19.81
N ASP A 196 17.13 18.93 18.92
CA ASP A 196 16.81 18.83 17.50
C ASP A 196 16.62 17.37 17.07
N VAL A 197 16.07 17.19 15.86
CA VAL A 197 15.79 15.88 15.28
C VAL A 197 16.43 15.74 13.91
N ALA A 198 17.06 14.60 13.66
CA ALA A 198 17.51 14.15 12.37
C ALA A 198 16.60 13.00 11.88
N VAL A 199 16.04 13.13 10.69
CA VAL A 199 15.24 12.08 10.03
C VAL A 199 16.01 11.54 8.85
N GLY A 200 16.22 10.23 8.78
CA GLY A 200 16.81 9.57 7.61
C GLY A 200 15.75 8.77 6.87
N ILE A 201 15.65 8.94 5.55
CA ILE A 201 14.69 8.23 4.70
C ILE A 201 15.45 7.51 3.59
N ALA A 202 15.37 6.17 3.59
CA ALA A 202 15.95 5.34 2.55
C ALA A 202 15.38 3.92 2.58
N TYR A 203 15.05 3.35 1.41
CA TYR A 203 14.57 1.98 1.28
C TYR A 203 15.51 0.96 1.92
N SER A 204 16.77 0.93 1.50
CA SER A 204 17.77 -0.01 1.99
C SER A 204 18.27 0.30 3.40
N GLY A 205 18.20 1.56 3.83
CA GLY A 205 18.84 2.03 5.06
C GLY A 205 20.38 1.97 5.03
N GLU A 206 21.00 1.88 3.83
CA GLU A 206 22.46 1.74 3.63
C GLU A 206 23.08 2.88 2.81
N ILE A 207 22.38 4.01 2.66
CA ILE A 207 22.91 5.17 1.94
C ILE A 207 24.00 5.84 2.76
N ARG A 208 25.25 5.76 2.29
CA ARG A 208 26.45 6.18 3.04
C ARG A 208 26.40 7.62 3.52
N SER A 209 26.00 8.56 2.67
CA SER A 209 25.90 9.99 3.03
C SER A 209 24.88 10.24 4.14
N VAL A 210 23.72 9.56 4.07
CA VAL A 210 22.67 9.65 5.10
C VAL A 210 23.18 9.03 6.41
N ILE A 211 23.82 7.86 6.36
CA ILE A 211 24.41 7.22 7.54
C ILE A 211 25.42 8.16 8.22
N GLN A 212 26.28 8.83 7.45
CA GLN A 212 27.26 9.78 7.99
C GLN A 212 26.58 10.97 8.67
N ALA A 213 25.56 11.56 8.03
CA ALA A 213 24.80 12.68 8.61
C ALA A 213 24.08 12.26 9.92
N LEU A 214 23.44 11.09 9.92
CA LEU A 214 22.79 10.56 11.13
C LEU A 214 23.80 10.24 12.24
N THR A 215 24.98 9.76 11.90
CA THR A 215 26.08 9.53 12.86
C THR A 215 26.53 10.83 13.50
N THR A 216 26.70 11.88 12.70
CA THR A 216 27.04 13.22 13.17
C THR A 216 25.94 13.78 14.07
N ALA A 217 24.68 13.70 13.64
CA ALA A 217 23.52 14.13 14.43
C ALA A 217 23.47 13.41 15.79
N ARG A 218 23.73 12.11 15.82
CA ARG A 218 23.77 11.32 17.05
C ARG A 218 24.92 11.75 17.97
N ALA A 219 26.09 12.07 17.43
CA ALA A 219 27.21 12.60 18.19
C ALA A 219 26.89 13.97 18.81
N LYS A 220 26.04 14.78 18.16
CA LYS A 220 25.46 16.02 18.66
C LYS A 220 24.33 15.83 19.69
N ARG A 221 24.00 14.59 20.02
CA ARG A 221 22.90 14.18 20.90
C ARG A 221 21.49 14.49 20.35
N ALA A 222 21.35 14.82 19.08
CA ALA A 222 20.04 14.98 18.43
C ALA A 222 19.29 13.64 18.42
N LYS A 223 17.97 13.70 18.46
CA LYS A 223 17.16 12.50 18.28
C LYS A 223 17.21 12.06 16.82
N VAL A 224 17.33 10.76 16.59
CA VAL A 224 17.40 10.18 15.24
C VAL A 224 16.16 9.34 14.99
N ILE A 225 15.45 9.64 13.89
CA ILE A 225 14.32 8.88 13.36
C ILE A 225 14.74 8.29 12.02
N VAL A 226 14.34 7.06 11.73
CA VAL A 226 14.61 6.41 10.44
C VAL A 226 13.32 5.85 9.86
N ILE A 227 13.07 6.14 8.57
CA ILE A 227 12.00 5.55 7.76
C ILE A 227 12.68 4.67 6.71
N THR A 228 12.47 3.35 6.77
CA THR A 228 13.16 2.38 5.92
C THR A 228 12.35 1.10 5.74
N ALA A 229 12.62 0.34 4.67
CA ALA A 229 12.07 -1.00 4.49
C ALA A 229 12.93 -2.08 5.17
N THR A 230 14.18 -1.77 5.56
CA THR A 230 15.15 -2.77 6.02
C THR A 230 15.38 -2.67 7.53
N ASN A 231 14.79 -3.61 8.25
CA ASN A 231 15.03 -3.74 9.68
C ASN A 231 16.50 -4.16 9.93
N GLY A 232 17.14 -3.52 10.94
CA GLY A 232 18.52 -3.82 11.29
C GLY A 232 19.58 -3.23 10.35
N SER A 233 19.18 -2.38 9.38
CA SER A 233 20.10 -1.62 8.52
C SER A 233 21.02 -0.72 9.33
N SER A 234 22.09 -0.22 8.69
CA SER A 234 23.05 0.70 9.32
C SER A 234 22.36 1.98 9.81
N MET A 235 21.41 2.53 9.08
CA MET A 235 20.59 3.66 9.54
C MET A 235 19.72 3.29 10.73
N ALA A 236 19.04 2.14 10.69
CA ALA A 236 18.15 1.69 11.78
C ALA A 236 18.89 1.51 13.11
N LYS A 237 20.15 1.05 13.09
CA LYS A 237 21.00 0.92 14.28
C LYS A 237 21.36 2.26 14.93
N LEU A 238 21.30 3.36 14.18
CA LEU A 238 21.55 4.71 14.70
C LEU A 238 20.28 5.33 15.30
N ALA A 239 19.11 4.80 15.00
CA ALA A 239 17.82 5.42 15.30
C ALA A 239 17.44 5.29 16.79
N HIS A 240 16.75 6.30 17.31
CA HIS A 240 15.96 6.23 18.53
C HIS A 240 14.55 5.73 18.26
N GLN A 241 14.06 5.97 17.04
CA GLN A 241 12.79 5.47 16.54
C GLN A 241 12.91 5.04 15.08
N VAL A 242 12.42 3.85 14.76
CA VAL A 242 12.39 3.32 13.39
C VAL A 242 10.92 3.15 12.97
N LEU A 243 10.60 3.66 11.80
CA LEU A 243 9.33 3.41 11.12
C LEU A 243 9.60 2.49 9.92
N LEU A 244 9.13 1.27 10.04
CA LEU A 244 9.32 0.25 9.01
C LEU A 244 8.14 0.23 8.05
N TYR A 245 8.43 0.06 6.77
CA TYR A 245 7.45 -0.26 5.74
C TYR A 245 7.82 -1.57 5.03
N SER A 246 6.99 -2.02 4.09
CA SER A 246 7.21 -3.29 3.40
C SER A 246 8.53 -3.31 2.64
N ASN A 247 9.27 -4.41 2.77
CA ASN A 247 10.43 -4.76 1.94
C ASN A 247 10.09 -5.75 0.82
N ASP A 248 8.83 -6.14 0.70
CA ASP A 248 8.35 -7.07 -0.33
C ASP A 248 8.04 -6.30 -1.63
N ILE A 249 9.10 -5.73 -2.21
CA ILE A 249 9.07 -4.95 -3.44
C ILE A 249 10.08 -5.59 -4.40
N PRO A 250 9.70 -5.90 -5.65
CA PRO A 250 10.64 -6.40 -6.65
C PRO A 250 11.80 -5.42 -6.85
N ASP A 251 13.04 -5.95 -6.89
CA ASP A 251 14.27 -5.15 -6.89
C ASP A 251 14.37 -4.08 -7.99
N ASP A 252 13.74 -4.32 -9.14
CA ASP A 252 13.72 -3.41 -10.28
C ASP A 252 12.67 -2.30 -10.17
N LEU A 253 11.68 -2.43 -9.28
CA LEU A 253 10.59 -1.46 -9.10
C LEU A 253 10.77 -0.53 -7.89
N HIS A 254 11.58 -0.90 -6.90
CA HIS A 254 11.69 -0.11 -5.66
C HIS A 254 12.33 1.26 -5.86
N TYR A 255 13.24 1.41 -6.84
CA TYR A 255 13.86 2.71 -7.14
C TYR A 255 12.89 3.71 -7.78
N LEU A 256 11.86 3.23 -8.46
CA LEU A 256 11.02 4.08 -9.29
C LEU A 256 9.86 4.69 -8.52
N HIS A 257 9.07 3.92 -7.79
CA HIS A 257 7.83 4.44 -7.22
C HIS A 257 7.39 3.77 -5.92
N ILE A 258 7.54 2.45 -5.80
CA ILE A 258 6.81 1.69 -4.77
C ILE A 258 7.34 2.02 -3.37
N GLY A 259 8.66 2.15 -3.22
CA GLY A 259 9.28 2.58 -1.97
C GLY A 259 8.78 3.96 -1.55
N SER A 260 8.81 4.92 -2.47
CA SER A 260 8.35 6.28 -2.20
C SER A 260 6.86 6.36 -1.85
N ILE A 261 6.00 5.53 -2.45
CA ILE A 261 4.58 5.44 -2.09
C ILE A 261 4.42 4.98 -0.64
N CYS A 262 5.19 3.98 -0.19
CA CYS A 262 5.17 3.51 1.19
C CYS A 262 5.72 4.58 2.16
N GLU A 263 6.82 5.24 1.81
CA GLU A 263 7.43 6.33 2.58
C GLU A 263 6.43 7.49 2.77
N ILE A 264 5.79 7.94 1.68
CA ILE A 264 4.77 9.00 1.71
C ILE A 264 3.56 8.57 2.56
N SER A 265 3.17 7.29 2.52
CA SER A 265 2.08 6.77 3.33
C SER A 265 2.42 6.79 4.83
N ILE A 266 3.64 6.42 5.23
CA ILE A 266 4.13 6.55 6.61
C ILE A 266 4.11 8.02 7.06
N ILE A 267 4.57 8.93 6.22
CA ILE A 267 4.56 10.37 6.50
C ILE A 267 3.13 10.88 6.64
N GLY A 268 2.20 10.39 5.81
CA GLY A 268 0.77 10.70 5.92
C GLY A 268 0.15 10.25 7.26
N LEU A 269 0.59 9.11 7.81
CA LEU A 269 0.17 8.66 9.14
C LEU A 269 0.69 9.59 10.24
N LEU A 270 1.95 10.04 10.14
CA LEU A 270 2.52 11.04 11.06
C LEU A 270 1.76 12.36 10.99
N GLN A 271 1.44 12.84 9.78
CA GLN A 271 0.62 14.02 9.59
C GLN A 271 -0.74 13.90 10.27
N SER A 272 -1.41 12.76 10.07
CA SER A 272 -2.72 12.51 10.68
C SER A 272 -2.64 12.54 12.21
N GLU A 273 -1.62 11.95 12.80
CA GLU A 273 -1.41 11.95 14.26
C GLU A 273 -1.14 13.38 14.79
N ILE A 274 -0.32 14.17 14.10
CA ILE A 274 0.00 15.56 14.47
C ILE A 274 -1.28 16.42 14.42
N LEU A 275 -2.05 16.36 13.32
CA LEU A 275 -3.30 17.12 13.17
C LEU A 275 -4.37 16.71 14.20
N MET A 276 -4.47 15.42 14.56
CA MET A 276 -5.40 14.98 15.59
C MET A 276 -5.08 15.60 16.96
N ARG A 277 -3.81 15.82 17.28
CA ARG A 277 -3.38 16.46 18.52
C ARG A 277 -3.64 17.96 18.53
N GLU A 278 -3.36 18.67 17.45
CA GLU A 278 -3.66 20.09 17.31
C GLU A 278 -5.16 20.37 17.56
N ASN A 279 -6.04 19.58 16.91
CA ASN A 279 -7.49 19.69 17.09
C ASN A 279 -7.95 19.37 18.54
N GLN A 280 -7.23 18.55 19.28
CA GLN A 280 -7.53 18.28 20.68
C GLN A 280 -7.14 19.46 21.58
N HIS A 281 -6.01 20.09 21.31
CA HIS A 281 -5.55 21.27 22.06
C HIS A 281 -6.47 22.48 21.84
N GLU A 282 -6.93 22.74 20.62
CA GLU A 282 -7.87 23.81 20.33
C GLU A 282 -9.23 23.63 21.05
N LYS A 283 -9.75 22.41 21.10
CA LYS A 283 -10.99 22.10 21.84
C LYS A 283 -10.87 22.31 23.34
N VAL A 284 -9.72 22.03 23.93
CA VAL A 284 -9.47 22.24 25.37
C VAL A 284 -9.24 23.71 25.69
N ALA A 285 -8.67 24.49 24.77
CA ALA A 285 -8.44 25.93 24.94
C ALA A 285 -9.71 26.77 24.71
N SER A 286 -10.77 26.20 24.11
CA SER A 286 -12.07 26.86 23.83
C SER A 286 -13.14 26.60 24.89
N VAL A 287 -12.83 25.88 25.98
CA VAL A 287 -13.66 25.61 27.15
C VAL A 287 -13.11 26.35 28.36
#